data_2183ba5596c46e7ed7e4ac9747ace23c
#
_entry.id   2183ba5596c46e7ed7e4ac9747ace23c
#
_cell.length_a   1.000
_cell.length_b   1.000
_cell.length_c   1.000
_cell.angle_alpha   90.00
_cell.angle_beta   90.00
_cell.angle_gamma   90.00
#
_symmetry.space_group_name_H-M   'P 1'
#
loop_
_entity.id
_entity.type
_entity.pdbx_description
1 polymer ?
#
loop_
_entity_poly.entity_id
_entity_poly.type
_entity_poly.pdbx_seq_one_letter_code
_entity_poly.pdbx_strand_id
1 'polypeptide(L)'
;QVEELKKKKYGDCILDAELILFDGDEALHRADTVAHVFKNKYPDAKLRAHVFDIMRHNEQELVEEELDNRINTLFNNYSMHSTEAIAFPSKKDTRTADNLKDVEEYAKEIMDMPTSEGVVIKDMTSTYYIGTRKNPKWIKWKKFVDLDLIVLDKKTTKSNLNSYTLGAGPAEGEGKFYSE
;
A
#
# COMPACT_ATOMS: atom_id res chain seq x y z
N GLN A 1 16.97 -10.82 4.67
CA GLN A 1 15.63 -10.92 4.00
C GLN A 1 15.74 -11.58 2.62
N VAL A 2 16.56 -11.07 1.71
CA VAL A 2 16.78 -11.67 0.37
C VAL A 2 17.40 -13.08 0.48
N GLU A 3 18.30 -13.30 1.43
CA GLU A 3 18.91 -14.60 1.71
C GLU A 3 17.92 -15.63 2.28
N GLU A 4 16.93 -15.17 3.03
CA GLU A 4 15.87 -16.01 3.58
C GLU A 4 14.88 -16.47 2.50
N LEU A 5 14.58 -15.59 1.55
CA LEU A 5 13.82 -15.94 0.35
C LEU A 5 14.56 -16.95 -0.55
N LYS A 6 15.88 -16.81 -0.69
CA LYS A 6 16.72 -17.77 -1.45
C LYS A 6 16.80 -19.16 -0.81
N LYS A 7 16.75 -19.26 0.52
CA LYS A 7 16.78 -20.52 1.26
C LYS A 7 15.50 -21.33 1.17
N LYS A 8 14.38 -20.67 1.02
CA LYS A 8 13.08 -21.30 0.78
C LYS A 8 12.92 -21.42 -0.73
N LYS A 9 12.75 -22.60 -1.29
CA LYS A 9 12.59 -22.89 -2.73
C LYS A 9 11.36 -22.22 -3.36
N TYR A 10 11.31 -20.87 -3.38
CA TYR A 10 10.20 -20.14 -4.03
C TYR A 10 10.30 -20.13 -5.56
N GLY A 11 11.39 -20.66 -6.10
CA GLY A 11 11.70 -20.50 -7.51
C GLY A 11 12.12 -19.07 -7.86
N ASP A 12 12.26 -18.81 -9.14
CA ASP A 12 12.50 -17.47 -9.67
C ASP A 12 11.15 -16.75 -9.81
N CYS A 13 10.90 -15.69 -9.02
CA CYS A 13 9.66 -14.95 -9.07
C CYS A 13 9.89 -13.44 -9.04
N ILE A 14 8.99 -12.71 -9.69
CA ILE A 14 8.87 -11.26 -9.60
C ILE A 14 7.52 -10.94 -8.98
N LEU A 15 7.55 -10.29 -7.84
CA LEU A 15 6.37 -9.96 -7.03
C LEU A 15 6.17 -8.45 -6.99
N ASP A 16 4.92 -7.99 -6.99
CA ASP A 16 4.57 -6.62 -6.65
C ASP A 16 4.08 -6.56 -5.20
N ALA A 17 4.65 -5.62 -4.44
CA ALA A 17 4.40 -5.55 -3.01
C ALA A 17 4.48 -4.10 -2.49
N GLU A 18 3.72 -3.81 -1.45
CA GLU A 18 3.88 -2.59 -0.67
C GLU A 18 4.80 -2.85 0.52
N LEU A 19 5.80 -1.98 0.72
CA LEU A 19 6.68 -2.02 1.88
C LEU A 19 6.08 -1.20 3.00
N ILE A 20 5.90 -1.83 4.17
CA ILE A 20 5.37 -1.21 5.38
C ILE A 20 6.39 -1.41 6.50
N LEU A 21 6.69 -0.34 7.23
CA LEU A 21 7.54 -0.38 8.42
C LEU A 21 6.68 -0.63 9.65
N PHE A 22 7.15 -1.48 10.55
CA PHE A 22 6.48 -1.82 11.80
C PHE A 22 7.39 -1.53 12.99
N ASP A 23 6.82 -0.89 14.02
CA ASP A 23 7.41 -0.81 15.36
C ASP A 23 6.59 -1.73 16.29
N GLY A 24 7.17 -2.88 16.66
CA GLY A 24 6.40 -3.97 17.23
C GLY A 24 5.31 -4.46 16.26
N ASP A 25 4.05 -4.39 16.68
CA ASP A 25 2.88 -4.78 15.88
C ASP A 25 2.19 -3.58 15.20
N GLU A 26 2.66 -2.35 15.46
CA GLU A 26 2.09 -1.13 14.89
C GLU A 26 2.71 -0.79 13.53
N ALA A 27 1.86 -0.63 12.52
CA ALA A 27 2.29 -0.14 11.21
C ALA A 27 2.56 1.36 11.28
N LEU A 28 3.78 1.77 10.92
CA LEU A 28 4.17 3.17 10.89
C LEU A 28 3.70 3.84 9.59
N HIS A 29 3.64 5.17 9.65
CA HIS A 29 3.20 5.97 8.51
C HIS A 29 4.14 5.80 7.31
N ARG A 30 3.61 5.97 6.09
CA ARG A 30 4.38 5.85 4.84
C ARG A 30 5.65 6.70 4.82
N ALA A 31 5.59 7.92 5.38
CA ALA A 31 6.76 8.82 5.46
C ALA A 31 7.91 8.20 6.28
N ASP A 32 7.57 7.47 7.34
CA ASP A 32 8.55 6.77 8.19
C ASP A 32 9.14 5.56 7.47
N THR A 33 8.33 4.81 6.72
CA THR A 33 8.81 3.72 5.85
C THR A 33 9.84 4.25 4.84
N VAL A 34 9.54 5.35 4.16
CA VAL A 34 10.46 6.01 3.22
C VAL A 34 11.73 6.48 3.91
N ALA A 35 11.61 7.14 5.08
CA ALA A 35 12.75 7.60 5.85
C ALA A 35 13.64 6.45 6.35
N HIS A 36 13.04 5.31 6.71
CA HIS A 36 13.79 4.12 7.09
C HIS A 36 14.55 3.52 5.90
N VAL A 37 13.88 3.30 4.77
CA VAL A 37 14.49 2.68 3.58
C VAL A 37 15.69 3.48 3.07
N PHE A 38 15.61 4.83 3.05
CA PHE A 38 16.68 5.67 2.50
C PHE A 38 17.68 6.18 3.54
N LYS A 39 17.32 6.26 4.83
CA LYS A 39 18.14 6.90 5.85
C LYS A 39 18.35 6.02 7.10
N ASN A 40 17.79 4.81 7.14
CA ASN A 40 17.80 3.92 8.31
C ASN A 40 17.39 4.62 9.63
N LYS A 41 16.34 5.46 9.55
CA LYS A 41 15.91 6.32 10.67
C LYS A 41 15.42 5.53 11.89
N TYR A 42 14.90 4.32 11.68
CA TYR A 42 14.32 3.45 12.72
C TYR A 42 15.03 2.09 12.73
N PRO A 43 16.24 1.97 13.34
CA PRO A 43 17.09 0.78 13.21
C PRO A 43 16.45 -0.49 13.80
N ASP A 44 15.56 -0.36 14.79
CA ASP A 44 14.90 -1.49 15.45
C ASP A 44 13.56 -1.88 14.83
N ALA A 45 13.02 -1.04 13.95
CA ALA A 45 11.77 -1.30 13.25
C ALA A 45 11.94 -2.35 12.14
N LYS A 46 10.87 -3.12 11.90
CA LYS A 46 10.88 -4.22 10.93
C LYS A 46 10.16 -3.82 9.65
N LEU A 47 10.86 -3.95 8.52
CA LEU A 47 10.28 -3.75 7.21
C LEU A 47 9.61 -5.04 6.72
N ARG A 48 8.32 -4.96 6.32
CA ARG A 48 7.56 -6.07 5.79
C ARG A 48 7.05 -5.74 4.38
N ALA A 49 7.21 -6.68 3.46
CA ALA A 49 6.62 -6.60 2.12
C ALA A 49 5.24 -7.26 2.12
N HIS A 50 4.21 -6.51 1.80
CA HIS A 50 2.84 -7.01 1.60
C HIS A 50 2.62 -7.24 0.11
N VAL A 51 2.70 -8.49 -0.31
CA VAL A 51 2.56 -8.90 -1.71
C VAL A 51 1.10 -8.82 -2.13
N PHE A 52 0.83 -8.24 -3.30
CA PHE A 52 -0.53 -8.13 -3.84
C PHE A 52 -0.65 -8.50 -5.32
N ASP A 53 0.48 -8.79 -6.01
CA ASP A 53 0.48 -9.29 -7.38
C ASP A 53 1.77 -10.07 -7.69
N ILE A 54 1.77 -10.82 -8.80
CA ILE A 54 2.92 -11.57 -9.30
C ILE A 54 3.06 -11.38 -10.80
N MET A 55 4.27 -11.03 -11.25
CA MET A 55 4.58 -10.79 -12.66
C MET A 55 5.31 -11.95 -13.31
N ARG A 56 6.00 -12.79 -12.51
CA ARG A 56 6.72 -13.96 -13.00
C ARG A 56 6.75 -15.05 -11.94
N HIS A 57 6.54 -16.29 -12.37
CA HIS A 57 6.64 -17.49 -11.55
C HIS A 57 7.51 -18.52 -12.25
N ASN A 58 8.66 -18.86 -11.65
CA ASN A 58 9.72 -19.63 -12.28
C ASN A 58 10.15 -18.96 -13.61
N GLU A 59 10.17 -19.68 -14.70
CA GLU A 59 10.52 -19.18 -16.04
C GLU A 59 9.32 -18.58 -16.80
N GLN A 60 8.12 -18.64 -16.21
CA GLN A 60 6.88 -18.17 -16.85
C GLN A 60 6.61 -16.71 -16.53
N GLU A 61 6.56 -15.86 -17.57
CA GLU A 61 6.06 -14.48 -17.47
C GLU A 61 4.54 -14.48 -17.37
N LEU A 62 4.01 -13.70 -16.41
CA LEU A 62 2.56 -13.64 -16.10
C LEU A 62 1.94 -12.27 -16.39
N VAL A 63 2.71 -11.33 -16.94
CA VAL A 63 2.24 -9.94 -17.14
C VAL A 63 1.06 -9.85 -18.11
N GLU A 64 0.98 -10.75 -19.09
CA GLU A 64 -0.11 -10.83 -20.05
C GLU A 64 -1.28 -11.70 -19.58
N GLU A 65 -1.12 -12.40 -18.43
CA GLU A 65 -2.18 -13.19 -17.84
C GLU A 65 -3.21 -12.27 -17.14
N GLU A 66 -4.46 -12.72 -17.08
CA GLU A 66 -5.50 -12.08 -16.29
C GLU A 66 -5.15 -12.05 -14.81
N LEU A 67 -5.60 -11.03 -14.08
CA LEU A 67 -5.36 -10.90 -12.65
C LEU A 67 -5.82 -12.14 -11.87
N ASP A 68 -6.94 -12.76 -12.26
CA ASP A 68 -7.45 -13.99 -11.65
C ASP A 68 -6.40 -15.11 -11.67
N ASN A 69 -5.76 -15.34 -12.83
CA ASN A 69 -4.71 -16.34 -12.97
C ASN A 69 -3.47 -16.00 -12.12
N ARG A 70 -3.08 -14.72 -12.07
CA ARG A 70 -1.95 -14.27 -11.26
C ARG A 70 -2.21 -14.45 -9.77
N ILE A 71 -3.39 -14.06 -9.29
CA ILE A 71 -3.78 -14.22 -7.88
C ILE A 71 -3.92 -15.69 -7.51
N ASN A 72 -4.48 -16.54 -8.39
CA ASN A 72 -4.53 -17.98 -8.17
C ASN A 72 -3.12 -18.58 -8.08
N THR A 73 -2.17 -18.09 -8.87
CA THR A 73 -0.75 -18.50 -8.78
C THR A 73 -0.15 -18.12 -7.43
N LEU A 74 -0.42 -16.90 -6.93
CA LEU A 74 0.00 -16.48 -5.59
C LEU A 74 -0.60 -17.38 -4.49
N PHE A 75 -1.90 -17.62 -4.52
CA PHE A 75 -2.56 -18.44 -3.50
C PHE A 75 -2.07 -19.88 -3.48
N ASN A 76 -1.92 -20.49 -4.64
CA ASN A 76 -1.56 -21.91 -4.74
C ASN A 76 -0.09 -22.18 -4.38
N ASN A 77 0.80 -21.23 -4.66
CA ASN A 77 2.25 -21.46 -4.51
C ASN A 77 2.86 -20.74 -3.32
N TYR A 78 2.24 -19.63 -2.81
CA TYR A 78 2.92 -18.75 -1.87
C TYR A 78 2.14 -18.45 -0.57
N SER A 79 0.81 -18.59 -0.52
CA SER A 79 -0.01 -18.18 0.63
C SER A 79 0.41 -18.79 1.97
N MET A 80 0.92 -20.03 1.94
CA MET A 80 1.39 -20.75 3.14
C MET A 80 2.80 -20.35 3.60
N HIS A 81 3.44 -19.41 2.90
CA HIS A 81 4.84 -19.10 3.07
C HIS A 81 5.11 -17.69 3.63
N SER A 82 4.08 -17.04 4.18
CA SER A 82 4.26 -15.75 4.87
C SER A 82 5.25 -15.87 6.04
N THR A 83 6.07 -14.82 6.20
CA THR A 83 7.04 -14.69 7.29
C THR A 83 6.91 -13.31 7.92
N GLU A 84 7.74 -12.98 8.91
CA GLU A 84 7.79 -11.61 9.45
C GLU A 84 8.19 -10.56 8.39
N ALA A 85 9.02 -10.95 7.41
CA ALA A 85 9.56 -10.03 6.40
C ALA A 85 8.69 -9.93 5.14
N ILE A 86 7.85 -10.93 4.87
CA ILE A 86 6.99 -10.96 3.68
C ILE A 86 5.63 -11.57 4.02
N ALA A 87 4.58 -10.87 3.65
CA ALA A 87 3.21 -11.31 3.77
C ALA A 87 2.62 -11.57 2.37
N PHE A 88 2.17 -12.77 2.13
CA PHE A 88 1.42 -13.13 0.94
C PHE A 88 -0.08 -13.01 1.20
N PRO A 89 -0.88 -12.62 0.19
CA PRO A 89 -2.32 -12.52 0.36
C PRO A 89 -2.94 -13.88 0.64
N SER A 90 -3.95 -13.89 1.47
CA SER A 90 -4.78 -15.07 1.71
C SER A 90 -6.19 -14.83 1.16
N LYS A 91 -6.97 -15.91 1.01
CA LYS A 91 -8.38 -15.82 0.62
C LYS A 91 -9.24 -15.02 1.61
N LYS A 92 -8.72 -14.74 2.81
CA LYS A 92 -9.40 -13.90 3.80
C LYS A 92 -9.18 -12.41 3.56
N ASP A 93 -8.07 -12.06 2.92
CA ASP A 93 -7.66 -10.67 2.68
C ASP A 93 -8.20 -10.12 1.35
N THR A 94 -8.84 -10.98 0.56
CA THR A 94 -9.41 -10.63 -0.74
C THR A 94 -10.84 -11.13 -0.84
N ARG A 95 -11.71 -10.31 -1.41
CA ARG A 95 -13.06 -10.71 -1.80
C ARG A 95 -13.27 -10.43 -3.27
N THR A 96 -13.92 -11.33 -3.95
CA THR A 96 -14.49 -11.10 -5.28
C THR A 96 -15.95 -10.74 -5.16
N ALA A 97 -16.41 -9.81 -5.99
CA ALA A 97 -17.80 -9.39 -6.05
C ALA A 97 -18.22 -9.31 -7.51
N ASP A 98 -19.43 -9.79 -7.80
CA ASP A 98 -19.99 -9.83 -9.15
C ASP A 98 -20.81 -8.59 -9.49
N ASN A 99 -21.08 -7.71 -8.52
CA ASN A 99 -21.86 -6.51 -8.70
C ASN A 99 -21.35 -5.35 -7.85
N LEU A 100 -21.73 -4.13 -8.25
CA LEU A 100 -21.26 -2.90 -7.61
C LEU A 100 -21.70 -2.78 -6.14
N LYS A 101 -22.90 -3.27 -5.80
CA LYS A 101 -23.42 -3.16 -4.45
C LYS A 101 -22.53 -3.92 -3.45
N ASP A 102 -22.14 -5.16 -3.77
CA ASP A 102 -21.27 -5.96 -2.92
C ASP A 102 -19.87 -5.33 -2.81
N VAL A 103 -19.36 -4.73 -3.90
CA VAL A 103 -18.11 -3.96 -3.88
C VAL A 103 -18.20 -2.78 -2.91
N GLU A 104 -19.29 -2.00 -2.97
CA GLU A 104 -19.49 -0.84 -2.10
C GLU A 104 -19.65 -1.24 -0.62
N GLU A 105 -20.39 -2.29 -0.34
CA GLU A 105 -20.58 -2.80 1.02
C GLU A 105 -19.24 -3.24 1.62
N TYR A 106 -18.45 -4.01 0.88
CA TYR A 106 -17.14 -4.46 1.34
C TYR A 106 -16.15 -3.29 1.46
N ALA A 107 -16.14 -2.36 0.51
CA ALA A 107 -15.28 -1.18 0.60
C ALA A 107 -15.57 -0.35 1.85
N LYS A 108 -16.85 -0.17 2.20
CA LYS A 108 -17.25 0.51 3.45
C LYS A 108 -16.75 -0.23 4.68
N GLU A 109 -16.95 -1.55 4.73
CA GLU A 109 -16.47 -2.40 5.85
C GLU A 109 -14.97 -2.20 6.10
N ILE A 110 -14.16 -2.21 5.03
CA ILE A 110 -12.70 -1.99 5.13
C ILE A 110 -12.38 -0.54 5.49
N MET A 111 -13.06 0.43 4.89
CA MET A 111 -12.80 1.85 5.16
C MET A 111 -13.19 2.25 6.59
N ASP A 112 -14.11 1.56 7.25
CA ASP A 112 -14.47 1.82 8.64
C ASP A 112 -13.41 1.34 9.63
N MET A 113 -12.46 0.49 9.20
CA MET A 113 -11.33 0.08 10.04
C MET A 113 -10.42 1.29 10.33
N PRO A 114 -9.98 1.50 11.59
CA PRO A 114 -9.16 2.66 11.98
C PRO A 114 -7.84 2.76 11.20
N THR A 115 -7.22 1.64 10.86
CA THR A 115 -5.92 1.56 10.18
C THR A 115 -6.03 1.58 8.66
N SER A 116 -7.24 1.60 8.09
CA SER A 116 -7.44 1.56 6.64
C SER A 116 -7.27 2.94 6.01
N GLU A 117 -6.40 3.04 5.01
CA GLU A 117 -6.29 4.22 4.13
C GLU A 117 -7.34 4.22 3.00
N GLY A 118 -7.97 3.08 2.73
CA GLY A 118 -8.93 2.86 1.65
C GLY A 118 -8.82 1.46 1.05
N VAL A 119 -9.37 1.29 -0.13
CA VAL A 119 -9.39 0.02 -0.86
C VAL A 119 -8.89 0.19 -2.29
N VAL A 120 -8.39 -0.91 -2.87
CA VAL A 120 -8.09 -0.99 -4.30
C VAL A 120 -9.01 -2.01 -4.92
N ILE A 121 -9.89 -1.55 -5.82
CA ILE A 121 -10.81 -2.38 -6.60
C ILE A 121 -10.11 -2.72 -7.90
N LYS A 122 -10.01 -4.00 -8.22
CA LYS A 122 -9.29 -4.50 -9.39
C LYS A 122 -10.21 -5.32 -10.28
N ASP A 123 -10.17 -5.07 -11.59
CA ASP A 123 -10.82 -5.92 -12.58
C ASP A 123 -10.03 -7.25 -12.73
N MET A 124 -10.68 -8.36 -12.44
CA MET A 124 -10.08 -9.70 -12.44
C MET A 124 -9.61 -10.16 -13.84
N THR A 125 -10.16 -9.55 -14.91
CA THR A 125 -9.74 -9.84 -16.30
C THR A 125 -8.59 -8.95 -16.77
N SER A 126 -8.04 -8.09 -15.87
CA SER A 126 -6.96 -7.17 -16.25
C SER A 126 -5.62 -7.85 -16.35
N THR A 127 -4.86 -7.54 -17.41
CA THR A 127 -3.43 -7.83 -17.49
C THR A 127 -2.63 -6.88 -16.61
N TYR A 128 -1.32 -7.13 -16.42
CA TYR A 128 -0.45 -6.25 -15.65
C TYR A 128 0.06 -5.07 -16.49
N TYR A 129 -0.14 -3.84 -16.00
CA TYR A 129 0.27 -2.62 -16.69
C TYR A 129 1.71 -2.23 -16.31
N ILE A 130 2.67 -2.53 -17.17
CA ILE A 130 4.07 -2.17 -16.98
C ILE A 130 4.30 -0.70 -17.34
N GLY A 131 5.05 0.02 -16.48
CA GLY A 131 5.54 1.38 -16.78
C GLY A 131 4.50 2.50 -16.73
N THR A 132 3.28 2.23 -16.31
CA THR A 132 2.25 3.26 -16.13
C THR A 132 1.75 3.33 -14.68
N ARG A 133 1.52 4.57 -14.21
CA ARG A 133 0.93 4.81 -12.88
C ARG A 133 -0.60 4.73 -12.89
N LYS A 134 -1.21 4.74 -14.07
CA LYS A 134 -2.67 4.75 -14.23
C LYS A 134 -3.09 3.46 -14.91
N ASN A 135 -3.47 2.48 -14.10
CA ASN A 135 -4.19 1.33 -14.60
C ASN A 135 -5.69 1.65 -14.57
N PRO A 136 -6.39 1.78 -15.72
CA PRO A 136 -7.81 2.13 -15.75
C PRO A 136 -8.70 1.03 -15.16
N LYS A 137 -8.19 -0.18 -15.01
CA LYS A 137 -8.87 -1.34 -14.45
C LYS A 137 -8.60 -1.52 -12.95
N TRP A 138 -7.80 -0.62 -12.33
CA TRP A 138 -7.51 -0.59 -10.90
C TRP A 138 -7.95 0.74 -10.32
N ILE A 139 -8.96 0.73 -9.49
CA ILE A 139 -9.54 1.92 -8.88
C ILE A 139 -9.10 2.00 -7.43
N LYS A 140 -8.42 3.09 -7.06
CA LYS A 140 -8.10 3.40 -5.66
C LYS A 140 -9.21 4.26 -5.07
N TRP A 141 -9.91 3.69 -4.12
CA TRP A 141 -10.94 4.39 -3.35
C TRP A 141 -10.39 4.68 -1.96
N LYS A 142 -10.05 5.94 -1.70
CA LYS A 142 -9.43 6.39 -0.45
C LYS A 142 -10.42 7.14 0.42
N LYS A 143 -10.17 7.11 1.74
CA LYS A 143 -10.79 8.05 2.66
C LYS A 143 -10.29 9.45 2.37
N PHE A 144 -11.18 10.42 2.44
CA PHE A 144 -10.85 11.85 2.44
C PHE A 144 -11.27 12.43 3.77
N VAL A 145 -10.42 13.31 4.31
CA VAL A 145 -10.73 14.13 5.48
C VAL A 145 -10.54 15.55 5.05
N ASP A 146 -11.58 16.36 5.22
CA ASP A 146 -11.50 17.81 5.05
C ASP A 146 -10.95 18.42 6.32
N LEU A 147 -9.91 19.24 6.20
CA LEU A 147 -9.28 19.94 7.32
C LEU A 147 -9.28 21.44 7.03
N ASP A 148 -9.75 22.23 7.98
CA ASP A 148 -9.57 23.66 7.99
C ASP A 148 -8.18 23.99 8.55
N LEU A 149 -7.30 24.54 7.70
CA LEU A 149 -5.92 24.83 8.05
C LEU A 149 -5.66 26.33 7.94
N ILE A 150 -4.81 26.83 8.85
CA ILE A 150 -4.34 28.22 8.86
C ILE A 150 -3.04 28.30 8.07
N VAL A 151 -2.93 29.27 7.16
CA VAL A 151 -1.68 29.58 6.47
C VAL A 151 -0.75 30.30 7.44
N LEU A 152 0.34 29.65 7.83
CA LEU A 152 1.35 30.19 8.75
C LEU A 152 2.46 30.94 8.01
N ASP A 153 2.86 30.46 6.83
CA ASP A 153 3.93 31.08 6.04
C ASP A 153 3.70 30.81 4.54
N LYS A 154 4.26 31.69 3.72
CA LYS A 154 4.24 31.56 2.26
C LYS A 154 5.65 31.78 1.72
N LYS A 155 6.16 30.85 0.95
CA LYS A 155 7.44 30.97 0.23
C LYS A 155 7.22 30.82 -1.27
N THR A 156 7.77 31.74 -2.03
CA THR A 156 7.79 31.63 -3.49
C THR A 156 9.05 30.88 -3.92
N THR A 157 8.87 29.78 -4.64
CA THR A 157 9.99 28.98 -5.16
C THR A 157 10.67 29.66 -6.36
N LYS A 158 11.86 29.20 -6.72
CA LYS A 158 12.61 29.71 -7.90
C LYS A 158 11.83 29.55 -9.23
N SER A 159 10.85 28.67 -9.27
CA SER A 159 9.95 28.45 -10.42
C SER A 159 8.64 29.24 -10.35
N ASN A 160 8.58 30.28 -9.53
CA ASN A 160 7.39 31.12 -9.28
C ASN A 160 6.14 30.37 -8.77
N LEU A 161 6.33 29.18 -8.21
CA LEU A 161 5.28 28.47 -7.50
C LEU A 161 5.27 28.89 -6.03
N ASN A 162 4.09 29.01 -5.43
CA ASN A 162 3.96 29.28 -4.00
C ASN A 162 3.94 27.97 -3.23
N SER A 163 4.74 27.89 -2.18
CA SER A 163 4.66 26.89 -1.12
C SER A 163 4.09 27.52 0.13
N TYR A 164 3.14 26.86 0.77
CA TYR A 164 2.49 27.35 1.99
C TYR A 164 2.81 26.39 3.14
N THR A 165 3.22 26.96 4.29
CA THR A 165 3.26 26.23 5.54
C THR A 165 1.88 26.35 6.18
N LEU A 166 1.25 25.21 6.46
CA LEU A 166 -0.08 25.13 7.04
C LEU A 166 0.01 24.62 8.47
N GLY A 167 -0.84 25.14 9.35
CA GLY A 167 -1.01 24.67 10.72
C GLY A 167 -2.45 24.28 10.99
N ALA A 168 -2.67 23.25 11.79
CA ALA A 168 -3.98 23.00 12.37
C ALA A 168 -4.26 24.05 13.45
N GLY A 169 -5.45 24.64 13.42
CA GLY A 169 -5.90 25.52 14.52
C GLY A 169 -6.00 24.74 15.84
N PRO A 170 -6.01 25.43 16.99
CA PRO A 170 -6.21 24.76 18.26
C PRO A 170 -7.56 24.04 18.25
N ALA A 171 -7.59 22.80 18.73
CA ALA A 171 -8.83 22.20 19.15
C ALA A 171 -9.48 23.13 20.18
N GLU A 172 -10.79 23.34 20.11
CA GLU A 172 -11.50 24.29 20.98
C GLU A 172 -11.02 24.14 22.43
N GLY A 173 -10.34 25.19 22.95
CA GLY A 173 -9.92 25.32 24.34
C GLY A 173 -8.42 25.23 24.64
N GLU A 174 -7.55 24.84 23.70
CA GLU A 174 -6.10 24.79 23.96
C GLU A 174 -5.33 25.55 22.87
N GLY A 175 -4.83 26.75 23.18
CA GLY A 175 -4.11 27.63 22.24
C GLY A 175 -2.73 27.12 21.77
N LYS A 176 -2.62 25.86 21.34
CA LYS A 176 -1.40 25.28 20.78
C LYS A 176 -1.59 24.95 19.30
N PHE A 177 -0.76 25.53 18.46
CA PHE A 177 -0.63 25.17 17.05
C PHE A 177 0.40 24.05 16.92
N TYR A 178 0.07 23.01 16.16
CA TYR A 178 1.04 22.00 15.75
C TYR A 178 1.52 22.34 14.34
N SER A 179 2.82 22.57 14.19
CA SER A 179 3.49 22.62 12.88
C SER A 179 4.20 21.29 12.67
N GLU A 180 3.94 20.61 11.56
CA GLU A 180 4.79 19.53 11.08
C GLU A 180 6.00 20.09 10.32
#